data_c856ac0cc9f0b9c4e3890af56def5de7
#
_entry.id   c856ac0cc9f0b9c4e3890af56def5de7
#
_cell.length_a   1.000
_cell.length_b   1.000
_cell.length_c   1.000
_cell.angle_alpha   90.00
_cell.angle_beta   90.00
_cell.angle_gamma   90.00
#
_symmetry.space_group_name_H-M   'P 1'
#
loop_
_entity.id
_entity.type
_entity.pdbx_description
1 polymer ?
#
loop_
_entity_poly.entity_id
_entity_poly.type
_entity_poly.pdbx_seq_one_letter_code
_entity_poly.pdbx_strand_id
1 'polypeptide(L)'
;MTTLRLTMAQALIRFLAAQGTLCDGREVPLFAGVWAIFGHGNVAGVGEALYRHRDALPTYRAHNEQAMAHAAIAFAKAHFRRRMMACTTSIGPGATNLITAAATAHVNRLPVLFLPGDVFVSRAPDPVLQQVEDFHDGGISANDCFKPVSRYFDRIIAPSQLLTALPRAIAVLTDPAQCGPVTLALPQDVQAEAYDYPEAFFAPALVRIRAPLPDPVELDIAAQLLRAAKQPVIVAGGGVLYSDGGAEALREFAEAHRVPVAETQAGKSALPWDHPLQAGPIGVTGGTAANTLAHDADLVLAVGSRLSDFTTGSHSLFGQAKIVAVNVNNFDAQKWRATAVHGDAAATLAALSARLGGWSAGMAWQEKAKRESDKWRTTVSGIVGVRELEPSRLPYDGEVIGAVQRTHPQSAAHDIVVCAAGTLPAELHKLWRAARPGGYHMEYGYSCMGYEIAGGIGVKMAHPEREVVVMVGDGSYLMLNSEIATSVMLGTKLVIVVLDNRGYGCIHRLQRAVGSEGFNNLFDDCVQGEPGMPAIDFAAHARALGALAEHVSSIADLEAALARARAADRTYVVVIDTDPLRTTEAGGWWWEVGVPEVSESSSVRAARIEYEHGKRLQRQ
;
A
#
# COMPACT_ATOMS: atom_id res chain seq x y z
N MET A 1 16.56 -17.49 39.27
CA MET A 1 15.58 -16.73 38.46
C MET A 1 14.28 -17.51 38.49
N THR A 2 13.18 -16.82 38.73
CA THR A 2 11.84 -17.43 38.64
C THR A 2 11.53 -17.78 37.20
N THR A 3 10.91 -18.95 36.97
CA THR A 3 10.54 -19.45 35.65
C THR A 3 9.06 -19.76 35.62
N LEU A 4 8.48 -19.67 34.43
CA LEU A 4 7.11 -20.07 34.12
C LEU A 4 7.17 -21.23 33.13
N ARG A 5 6.52 -22.33 33.51
CA ARG A 5 6.39 -23.49 32.63
C ARG A 5 5.21 -23.28 31.68
N LEU A 6 5.52 -23.04 30.42
CA LEU A 6 4.54 -22.75 29.36
C LEU A 6 4.86 -23.58 28.12
N THR A 7 3.83 -23.87 27.31
CA THR A 7 4.08 -24.38 25.97
C THR A 7 4.72 -23.29 25.11
N MET A 8 5.38 -23.67 24.02
CA MET A 8 5.95 -22.72 23.06
C MET A 8 4.89 -21.73 22.59
N ALA A 9 3.69 -22.21 22.21
CA ALA A 9 2.60 -21.35 21.75
C ALA A 9 2.09 -20.38 22.84
N GLN A 10 1.94 -20.84 24.11
CA GLN A 10 1.55 -19.97 25.23
C GLN A 10 2.59 -18.88 25.49
N ALA A 11 3.88 -19.23 25.43
CA ALA A 11 4.96 -18.27 25.61
C ALA A 11 4.97 -17.22 24.47
N LEU A 12 4.80 -17.65 23.22
CA LEU A 12 4.69 -16.75 22.06
C LEU A 12 3.55 -15.73 22.25
N ILE A 13 2.34 -16.20 22.51
CA ILE A 13 1.16 -15.31 22.63
C ILE A 13 1.30 -14.37 23.82
N ARG A 14 1.77 -14.86 24.95
CA ARG A 14 2.02 -14.03 26.16
C ARG A 14 3.07 -12.94 25.88
N PHE A 15 4.14 -13.26 25.16
CA PHE A 15 5.16 -12.28 24.79
C PHE A 15 4.58 -11.19 23.87
N LEU A 16 3.81 -11.55 22.85
CA LEU A 16 3.20 -10.58 21.93
C LEU A 16 2.23 -9.63 22.65
N ALA A 17 1.43 -10.17 23.58
CA ALA A 17 0.49 -9.39 24.38
C ALA A 17 1.17 -8.38 25.31
N ALA A 18 2.44 -8.62 25.67
CA ALA A 18 3.21 -7.75 26.56
C ALA A 18 3.93 -6.59 25.84
N GLN A 19 3.88 -6.53 24.50
CA GLN A 19 4.56 -5.48 23.74
C GLN A 19 3.66 -4.26 23.56
N GLY A 20 4.11 -3.09 24.03
CA GLY A 20 3.48 -1.79 23.84
C GLY A 20 4.25 -0.90 22.87
N THR A 21 3.61 0.17 22.40
CA THR A 21 4.21 1.23 21.59
C THR A 21 3.54 2.56 21.88
N LEU A 22 4.11 3.65 21.36
CA LEU A 22 3.53 4.99 21.45
C LEU A 22 2.82 5.37 20.16
N CYS A 23 1.53 5.71 20.25
CA CYS A 23 0.76 6.34 19.19
C CYS A 23 0.15 7.63 19.70
N ASP A 24 0.48 8.75 19.05
CA ASP A 24 -0.04 10.07 19.40
C ASP A 24 0.12 10.41 20.91
N GLY A 25 1.28 10.07 21.47
CA GLY A 25 1.63 10.28 22.87
C GLY A 25 0.97 9.33 23.87
N ARG A 26 0.22 8.33 23.40
CA ARG A 26 -0.44 7.32 24.24
C ARG A 26 0.23 5.97 24.10
N GLU A 27 0.38 5.27 25.22
CA GLU A 27 0.79 3.87 25.21
C GLU A 27 -0.37 2.98 24.76
N VAL A 28 -0.12 2.15 23.75
CA VAL A 28 -1.08 1.21 23.19
C VAL A 28 -0.40 -0.12 22.88
N PRO A 29 -1.14 -1.24 22.78
CA PRO A 29 -0.56 -2.51 22.33
C PRO A 29 0.09 -2.37 20.95
N LEU A 30 1.32 -2.89 20.80
CA LEU A 30 2.04 -2.95 19.52
C LEU A 30 1.29 -3.86 18.53
N PHE A 31 0.86 -5.04 19.01
CA PHE A 31 0.02 -5.96 18.26
C PHE A 31 -1.45 -5.69 18.60
N ALA A 32 -2.23 -5.23 17.63
CA ALA A 32 -3.66 -4.95 17.82
C ALA A 32 -4.52 -6.21 17.84
N GLY A 33 -3.97 -7.35 17.46
CA GLY A 33 -4.61 -8.64 17.44
C GLY A 33 -3.94 -9.62 16.49
N VAL A 34 -4.55 -10.77 16.34
CA VAL A 34 -4.09 -11.85 15.46
C VAL A 34 -5.21 -12.24 14.50
N TRP A 35 -4.92 -12.19 13.22
CA TRP A 35 -5.76 -12.84 12.21
C TRP A 35 -5.44 -14.33 12.19
N ALA A 36 -6.47 -15.17 12.25
CA ALA A 36 -6.29 -16.63 12.36
C ALA A 36 -7.27 -17.40 11.48
N ILE A 37 -6.71 -18.25 10.63
CA ILE A 37 -7.46 -19.35 10.00
C ILE A 37 -6.85 -20.64 10.52
N PHE A 38 -7.62 -21.37 11.36
CA PHE A 38 -7.14 -22.57 12.00
C PHE A 38 -7.28 -23.79 11.10
N GLY A 39 -6.34 -24.70 11.25
CA GLY A 39 -6.37 -26.05 10.76
C GLY A 39 -5.57 -26.94 11.74
N HIS A 40 -5.33 -28.21 11.39
CA HIS A 40 -4.63 -29.12 12.29
C HIS A 40 -3.21 -28.67 12.64
N GLY A 41 -2.60 -27.82 11.79
CA GLY A 41 -1.22 -27.32 11.99
C GLY A 41 -1.06 -26.23 13.06
N ASN A 42 -2.14 -25.61 13.56
CA ASN A 42 -2.05 -24.52 14.54
C ASN A 42 -3.20 -24.50 15.57
N VAL A 43 -4.25 -25.33 15.43
CA VAL A 43 -5.43 -25.25 16.29
C VAL A 43 -5.15 -25.68 17.73
N ALA A 44 -4.33 -26.70 17.94
CA ALA A 44 -4.06 -27.25 19.27
C ALA A 44 -3.06 -26.40 20.08
N GLY A 45 -2.00 -25.87 19.43
CA GLY A 45 -0.99 -25.04 20.08
C GLY A 45 -1.40 -23.57 20.12
N VAL A 46 -1.27 -22.89 18.97
CA VAL A 46 -1.55 -21.45 18.85
C VAL A 46 -3.02 -21.13 19.15
N GLY A 47 -3.95 -21.96 18.70
CA GLY A 47 -5.39 -21.74 18.93
C GLY A 47 -5.77 -21.78 20.41
N GLU A 48 -5.25 -22.75 21.18
CA GLU A 48 -5.46 -22.80 22.64
C GLU A 48 -4.88 -21.59 23.34
N ALA A 49 -3.66 -21.19 22.97
CA ALA A 49 -2.98 -20.05 23.56
C ALA A 49 -3.73 -18.73 23.27
N LEU A 50 -4.22 -18.51 22.05
CA LEU A 50 -5.01 -17.33 21.68
C LEU A 50 -6.35 -17.30 22.45
N TYR A 51 -7.02 -18.44 22.59
CA TYR A 51 -8.26 -18.50 23.38
C TYR A 51 -8.06 -18.07 24.83
N ARG A 52 -6.93 -18.47 25.45
CA ARG A 52 -6.59 -18.08 26.84
C ARG A 52 -6.24 -16.61 26.99
N HIS A 53 -5.72 -15.97 25.95
CA HIS A 53 -5.28 -14.58 25.95
C HIS A 53 -6.20 -13.63 25.14
N ARG A 54 -7.41 -14.07 24.76
CA ARG A 54 -8.32 -13.34 23.86
C ARG A 54 -8.69 -11.92 24.30
N ASP A 55 -8.65 -11.64 25.61
CA ASP A 55 -8.98 -10.32 26.16
C ASP A 55 -7.80 -9.33 25.99
N ALA A 56 -6.57 -9.82 26.02
CA ALA A 56 -5.36 -9.00 25.85
C ALA A 56 -4.89 -8.94 24.38
N LEU A 57 -5.12 -9.98 23.60
CA LEU A 57 -4.74 -10.10 22.19
C LEU A 57 -5.91 -10.66 21.38
N PRO A 58 -6.82 -9.82 20.89
CA PRO A 58 -8.00 -10.24 20.14
C PRO A 58 -7.66 -11.07 18.91
N THR A 59 -8.52 -12.06 18.61
CA THR A 59 -8.35 -12.94 17.44
C THR A 59 -9.49 -12.70 16.46
N TYR A 60 -9.14 -12.49 15.19
CA TYR A 60 -10.07 -12.24 14.10
C TYR A 60 -10.02 -13.37 13.07
N ARG A 61 -11.15 -13.69 12.47
CA ARG A 61 -11.25 -14.68 11.41
C ARG A 61 -11.60 -14.03 10.08
N ALA A 62 -10.90 -14.41 9.02
CA ALA A 62 -11.25 -14.13 7.64
C ALA A 62 -11.68 -15.40 6.90
N HIS A 63 -11.97 -15.29 5.60
CA HIS A 63 -12.34 -16.44 4.76
C HIS A 63 -11.20 -16.89 3.83
N ASN A 64 -10.16 -16.07 3.71
CA ASN A 64 -8.99 -16.35 2.87
C ASN A 64 -7.71 -15.87 3.58
N GLU A 65 -6.63 -16.66 3.55
CA GLU A 65 -5.39 -16.36 4.25
C GLU A 65 -4.65 -15.18 3.63
N GLN A 66 -4.59 -15.06 2.31
CA GLN A 66 -4.03 -13.90 1.64
C GLN A 66 -4.78 -12.63 2.03
N ALA A 67 -6.10 -12.69 2.05
CA ALA A 67 -6.94 -11.55 2.38
C ALA A 67 -6.78 -11.10 3.85
N MET A 68 -6.73 -12.03 4.82
CA MET A 68 -6.48 -11.64 6.21
C MET A 68 -5.13 -10.94 6.38
N ALA A 69 -4.12 -11.38 5.63
CA ALA A 69 -2.83 -10.72 5.64
C ALA A 69 -2.87 -9.34 4.97
N HIS A 70 -3.66 -9.16 3.90
CA HIS A 70 -3.91 -7.83 3.33
C HIS A 70 -4.57 -6.88 4.34
N ALA A 71 -5.52 -7.36 5.15
CA ALA A 71 -6.11 -6.56 6.23
C ALA A 71 -5.06 -6.18 7.29
N ALA A 72 -4.17 -7.10 7.69
CA ALA A 72 -3.06 -6.81 8.60
C ALA A 72 -2.09 -5.78 8.04
N ILE A 73 -1.73 -5.89 6.75
CA ILE A 73 -0.87 -4.95 6.02
C ILE A 73 -1.51 -3.55 5.99
N ALA A 74 -2.81 -3.49 5.66
CA ALA A 74 -3.54 -2.23 5.60
C ALA A 74 -3.65 -1.56 6.96
N PHE A 75 -3.89 -2.33 8.03
CA PHE A 75 -3.89 -1.85 9.41
C PHE A 75 -2.55 -1.21 9.78
N ALA A 76 -1.43 -1.90 9.49
CA ALA A 76 -0.10 -1.40 9.79
C ALA A 76 0.24 -0.12 9.00
N LYS A 77 -0.18 -0.05 7.72
CA LYS A 77 -0.01 1.14 6.89
C LYS A 77 -0.86 2.31 7.40
N ALA A 78 -2.12 2.07 7.78
CA ALA A 78 -3.02 3.09 8.31
C ALA A 78 -2.51 3.67 9.66
N HIS A 79 -1.81 2.87 10.45
CA HIS A 79 -1.10 3.31 11.66
C HIS A 79 0.33 3.82 11.41
N PHE A 80 0.69 4.09 10.16
CA PHE A 80 2.03 4.58 9.80
C PHE A 80 3.17 3.74 10.38
N ARG A 81 3.01 2.40 10.38
CA ARG A 81 3.94 1.39 10.94
C ARG A 81 4.10 1.39 12.47
N ARG A 82 3.32 2.19 13.20
CA ARG A 82 3.43 2.29 14.68
C ARG A 82 2.72 1.15 15.39
N ARG A 83 1.73 0.53 14.76
CA ARG A 83 1.00 -0.65 15.25
C ARG A 83 0.91 -1.68 14.14
N MET A 84 0.74 -2.93 14.52
CA MET A 84 0.70 -4.05 13.57
C MET A 84 -0.23 -5.17 14.05
N MET A 85 -0.37 -6.19 13.23
CA MET A 85 -1.09 -7.42 13.55
C MET A 85 -0.22 -8.62 13.20
N ALA A 86 -0.52 -9.77 13.83
CA ALA A 86 0.02 -11.05 13.42
C ALA A 86 -1.02 -11.82 12.59
N CYS A 87 -0.54 -12.78 11.78
CA CYS A 87 -1.37 -13.70 11.01
C CYS A 87 -0.91 -15.13 11.25
N THR A 88 -1.81 -16.03 11.65
CA THR A 88 -1.51 -17.46 11.79
C THR A 88 -2.39 -18.30 10.88
N THR A 89 -1.78 -19.32 10.28
CA THR A 89 -2.46 -20.27 9.39
C THR A 89 -2.10 -21.70 9.75
N SER A 90 -2.87 -22.63 9.22
CA SER A 90 -2.47 -24.03 9.17
C SER A 90 -1.20 -24.21 8.32
N ILE A 91 -0.76 -25.45 8.18
CA ILE A 91 0.37 -25.84 7.35
C ILE A 91 0.01 -25.88 5.85
N GLY A 92 1.00 -26.03 4.99
CA GLY A 92 0.84 -26.30 3.56
C GLY A 92 0.04 -25.23 2.81
N PRO A 93 -1.15 -25.57 2.27
CA PRO A 93 -1.91 -24.64 1.44
C PRO A 93 -2.33 -23.36 2.17
N GLY A 94 -2.66 -23.41 3.46
CA GLY A 94 -2.95 -22.23 4.25
C GLY A 94 -1.73 -21.32 4.39
N ALA A 95 -0.55 -21.89 4.62
CA ALA A 95 0.70 -21.16 4.69
C ALA A 95 1.10 -20.55 3.32
N THR A 96 1.08 -21.35 2.26
CA THR A 96 1.47 -20.88 0.92
C THR A 96 0.52 -19.83 0.36
N ASN A 97 -0.76 -19.83 0.76
CA ASN A 97 -1.72 -18.80 0.39
C ASN A 97 -1.38 -17.40 0.98
N LEU A 98 -0.49 -17.32 1.98
CA LEU A 98 0.02 -16.04 2.51
C LEU A 98 1.14 -15.41 1.66
N ILE A 99 1.79 -16.15 0.75
CA ILE A 99 3.04 -15.73 0.10
C ILE A 99 2.89 -14.44 -0.68
N THR A 100 1.81 -14.29 -1.46
CA THR A 100 1.53 -13.05 -2.19
C THR A 100 1.38 -11.85 -1.24
N ALA A 101 0.70 -12.03 -0.13
CA ALA A 101 0.55 -10.98 0.87
C ALA A 101 1.88 -10.67 1.59
N ALA A 102 2.70 -11.69 1.87
CA ALA A 102 4.04 -11.47 2.42
C ALA A 102 4.91 -10.66 1.46
N ALA A 103 4.86 -10.95 0.15
CA ALA A 103 5.53 -10.15 -0.88
C ALA A 103 5.00 -8.71 -0.93
N THR A 104 3.68 -8.52 -0.83
CA THR A 104 3.04 -7.19 -0.72
C THR A 104 3.58 -6.40 0.49
N ALA A 105 3.65 -7.03 1.66
CA ALA A 105 4.22 -6.42 2.86
C ALA A 105 5.72 -6.10 2.68
N HIS A 106 6.48 -7.01 2.05
CA HIS A 106 7.91 -6.86 1.81
C HIS A 106 8.21 -5.66 0.90
N VAL A 107 7.53 -5.58 -0.25
CA VAL A 107 7.72 -4.49 -1.22
C VAL A 107 7.32 -3.15 -0.63
N ASN A 108 6.21 -3.10 0.14
CA ASN A 108 5.74 -1.87 0.78
C ASN A 108 6.43 -1.57 2.12
N ARG A 109 7.31 -2.45 2.60
CA ARG A 109 8.03 -2.32 3.89
C ARG A 109 7.06 -2.12 5.05
N LEU A 110 6.06 -2.98 5.15
CA LEU A 110 5.02 -2.90 6.18
C LEU A 110 5.18 -4.05 7.19
N PRO A 111 5.11 -3.74 8.50
CA PRO A 111 5.31 -4.75 9.53
C PRO A 111 4.10 -5.65 9.67
N VAL A 112 4.29 -6.94 9.44
CA VAL A 112 3.34 -8.01 9.72
C VAL A 112 4.12 -9.22 10.24
N LEU A 113 3.63 -9.83 11.31
CA LEU A 113 4.20 -11.07 11.85
C LEU A 113 3.41 -12.27 11.33
N PHE A 114 4.03 -13.08 10.47
CA PHE A 114 3.47 -14.33 9.97
C PHE A 114 3.88 -15.51 10.85
N LEU A 115 2.91 -16.31 11.26
CA LEU A 115 3.03 -17.43 12.16
C LEU A 115 2.40 -18.70 11.53
N PRO A 116 2.89 -19.15 10.36
CA PRO A 116 2.35 -20.36 9.74
C PRO A 116 2.75 -21.60 10.53
N GLY A 117 1.83 -22.57 10.61
CA GLY A 117 2.17 -23.92 11.06
C GLY A 117 3.20 -24.57 10.14
N ASP A 118 3.99 -25.52 10.66
CA ASP A 118 5.03 -26.22 9.90
C ASP A 118 4.99 -27.73 10.18
N VAL A 119 5.80 -28.49 9.45
CA VAL A 119 5.98 -29.94 9.64
C VAL A 119 6.43 -30.25 11.07
N PHE A 120 6.26 -31.52 11.47
CA PHE A 120 6.80 -32.02 12.74
C PHE A 120 8.33 -32.05 12.70
N VAL A 121 8.98 -31.49 13.69
CA VAL A 121 10.44 -31.56 13.85
C VAL A 121 10.88 -33.01 14.04
N SER A 122 10.11 -33.80 14.78
CA SER A 122 10.35 -35.23 15.03
C SER A 122 10.29 -36.08 13.77
N ARG A 123 9.53 -35.64 12.73
CA ARG A 123 9.23 -36.38 11.49
C ARG A 123 8.64 -37.78 11.69
N ALA A 124 8.21 -38.09 12.90
CA ALA A 124 7.63 -39.40 13.20
C ALA A 124 6.35 -39.72 12.39
N PRO A 125 5.48 -38.73 12.07
CA PRO A 125 4.28 -38.97 11.27
C PRO A 125 4.47 -38.78 9.75
N ASP A 126 5.69 -38.62 9.23
CA ASP A 126 5.92 -38.44 7.80
C ASP A 126 5.40 -39.61 6.94
N PRO A 127 4.83 -39.34 5.75
CA PRO A 127 4.54 -38.02 5.16
C PRO A 127 3.32 -37.34 5.80
N VAL A 128 3.46 -36.04 6.10
CA VAL A 128 2.44 -35.27 6.81
C VAL A 128 1.40 -34.71 5.83
N LEU A 129 0.11 -34.82 6.19
CA LEU A 129 -0.99 -34.21 5.45
C LEU A 129 -0.73 -32.71 5.22
N GLN A 130 -0.99 -32.22 4.00
CA GLN A 130 -0.82 -30.83 3.59
C GLN A 130 0.64 -30.33 3.65
N GLN A 131 1.62 -31.20 3.47
CA GLN A 131 3.03 -30.82 3.33
C GLN A 131 3.58 -31.19 1.95
N VAL A 132 4.63 -30.49 1.56
CA VAL A 132 5.42 -30.88 0.40
C VAL A 132 6.50 -31.87 0.86
N GLU A 133 6.78 -32.87 0.05
CA GLU A 133 7.92 -33.78 0.26
C GLU A 133 9.04 -33.38 -0.71
N ASP A 134 10.23 -33.16 -0.18
CA ASP A 134 11.45 -33.05 -0.98
C ASP A 134 12.27 -34.33 -0.80
N PHE A 135 12.56 -35.03 -1.90
CA PHE A 135 13.27 -36.31 -1.86
C PHE A 135 14.78 -36.18 -1.64
N HIS A 136 15.34 -34.96 -1.75
CA HIS A 136 16.76 -34.69 -1.63
C HIS A 136 17.11 -33.95 -0.34
N ASP A 137 16.21 -33.11 0.19
CA ASP A 137 16.42 -32.33 1.40
C ASP A 137 15.19 -32.38 2.31
N GLY A 138 15.23 -33.27 3.30
CA GLY A 138 14.16 -33.38 4.30
C GLY A 138 14.02 -32.14 5.21
N GLY A 139 14.87 -31.14 5.12
CA GLY A 139 14.75 -29.86 5.83
C GLY A 139 13.79 -28.87 5.16
N ILE A 140 13.43 -29.09 3.90
CA ILE A 140 12.54 -28.23 3.13
C ILE A 140 11.09 -28.46 3.53
N SER A 141 10.35 -27.37 3.72
CA SER A 141 8.89 -27.39 3.88
C SER A 141 8.23 -26.31 3.00
N ALA A 142 6.92 -26.32 2.89
CA ALA A 142 6.15 -25.29 2.18
C ALA A 142 6.51 -23.87 2.67
N ASN A 143 6.89 -23.72 3.93
CA ASN A 143 7.24 -22.42 4.52
C ASN A 143 8.55 -21.82 4.02
N ASP A 144 9.41 -22.60 3.34
CA ASP A 144 10.63 -22.05 2.74
C ASP A 144 10.34 -21.03 1.63
N CYS A 145 9.12 -21.04 1.07
CA CYS A 145 8.63 -20.02 0.15
C CYS A 145 8.57 -18.62 0.78
N PHE A 146 8.54 -18.48 2.11
CA PHE A 146 8.59 -17.19 2.79
C PHE A 146 9.99 -16.55 2.82
N LYS A 147 11.07 -17.31 2.64
CA LYS A 147 12.43 -16.79 2.74
C LYS A 147 12.69 -15.57 1.85
N PRO A 148 12.37 -15.58 0.53
CA PRO A 148 12.63 -14.46 -0.34
C PRO A 148 11.70 -13.26 -0.10
N VAL A 149 10.58 -13.44 0.59
CA VAL A 149 9.55 -12.42 0.82
C VAL A 149 9.45 -11.94 2.27
N SER A 150 10.32 -12.43 3.16
CA SER A 150 10.42 -11.98 4.55
C SER A 150 11.68 -11.16 4.77
N ARG A 151 11.65 -10.20 5.70
CA ARG A 151 12.84 -9.50 6.20
C ARG A 151 13.61 -10.32 7.22
N TYR A 152 12.89 -11.10 7.99
CA TYR A 152 13.45 -12.11 8.88
C TYR A 152 12.60 -13.37 8.79
N PHE A 153 13.24 -14.50 8.62
CA PHE A 153 12.62 -15.82 8.61
C PHE A 153 13.34 -16.71 9.63
N ASP A 154 12.56 -17.42 10.44
CA ASP A 154 13.06 -18.46 11.32
C ASP A 154 12.09 -19.63 11.41
N ARG A 155 12.60 -20.85 11.65
CA ARG A 155 11.80 -22.03 11.97
C ARG A 155 12.05 -22.39 13.43
N ILE A 156 11.02 -22.37 14.24
CA ILE A 156 11.11 -22.57 15.69
C ILE A 156 11.13 -24.06 16.00
N ILE A 157 12.30 -24.66 15.97
CA ILE A 157 12.49 -26.12 16.16
C ILE A 157 12.68 -26.54 17.62
N ALA A 158 12.72 -25.62 18.55
CA ALA A 158 12.77 -25.86 19.98
C ALA A 158 12.08 -24.71 20.73
N PRO A 159 11.33 -24.96 21.83
CA PRO A 159 10.66 -23.91 22.59
C PRO A 159 11.56 -22.79 23.08
N SER A 160 12.80 -23.12 23.51
CA SER A 160 13.78 -22.15 23.99
C SER A 160 14.26 -21.15 22.92
N GLN A 161 14.10 -21.46 21.64
CA GLN A 161 14.50 -20.60 20.53
C GLN A 161 13.70 -19.28 20.52
N LEU A 162 12.48 -19.24 21.10
CA LEU A 162 11.70 -18.01 21.23
C LEU A 162 12.44 -16.91 21.98
N LEU A 163 13.31 -17.25 22.95
CA LEU A 163 14.08 -16.28 23.72
C LEU A 163 14.97 -15.38 22.84
N THR A 164 15.36 -15.86 21.66
CA THR A 164 16.14 -15.08 20.69
C THR A 164 15.35 -14.67 19.46
N ALA A 165 14.46 -15.52 18.96
CA ALA A 165 13.69 -15.26 17.75
C ALA A 165 12.70 -14.10 17.91
N LEU A 166 11.97 -14.01 19.04
CA LEU A 166 10.98 -12.96 19.26
C LEU A 166 11.60 -11.57 19.41
N PRO A 167 12.65 -11.33 20.20
CA PRO A 167 13.33 -10.03 20.22
C PRO A 167 13.87 -9.60 18.85
N ARG A 168 14.40 -10.53 18.05
CA ARG A 168 14.81 -10.24 16.66
C ARG A 168 13.63 -9.87 15.77
N ALA A 169 12.53 -10.58 15.88
CA ALA A 169 11.29 -10.28 15.15
C ALA A 169 10.82 -8.85 15.45
N ILE A 170 10.74 -8.47 16.74
CA ILE A 170 10.37 -7.11 17.14
C ILE A 170 11.35 -6.07 16.58
N ALA A 171 12.66 -6.34 16.66
CA ALA A 171 13.68 -5.43 16.14
C ALA A 171 13.51 -5.15 14.65
N VAL A 172 13.22 -6.16 13.83
CA VAL A 172 13.00 -6.01 12.38
C VAL A 172 11.65 -5.31 12.10
N LEU A 173 10.58 -5.71 12.79
CA LEU A 173 9.24 -5.15 12.58
C LEU A 173 9.17 -3.64 12.92
N THR A 174 10.05 -3.16 13.80
CA THR A 174 10.04 -1.78 14.32
C THR A 174 11.23 -0.93 13.84
N ASP A 175 12.12 -1.49 13.03
CA ASP A 175 13.23 -0.73 12.43
C ASP A 175 12.73 0.13 11.26
N PRO A 176 12.97 1.45 11.24
CA PRO A 176 12.45 2.31 10.17
C PRO A 176 13.04 2.01 8.79
N ALA A 177 14.28 1.49 8.73
CA ALA A 177 15.00 1.20 7.48
C ALA A 177 14.78 -0.25 6.99
N GLN A 178 14.73 -1.21 7.92
CA GLN A 178 14.63 -2.64 7.64
C GLN A 178 13.19 -3.19 7.73
N CYS A 179 12.24 -2.36 8.13
CA CYS A 179 10.84 -2.73 8.34
C CYS A 179 10.26 -3.58 7.20
N GLY A 180 9.51 -4.58 7.57
CA GLY A 180 8.81 -5.48 6.64
C GLY A 180 8.29 -6.72 7.34
N PRO A 181 7.80 -7.71 6.60
CA PRO A 181 7.24 -8.92 7.18
C PRO A 181 8.30 -9.78 7.85
N VAL A 182 7.94 -10.35 8.98
CA VAL A 182 8.69 -11.39 9.68
C VAL A 182 7.90 -12.68 9.65
N THR A 183 8.55 -13.79 9.36
CA THR A 183 7.92 -15.12 9.39
C THR A 183 8.62 -16.00 10.41
N LEU A 184 7.85 -16.51 11.38
CA LEU A 184 8.27 -17.56 12.29
C LEU A 184 7.43 -18.80 12.00
N ALA A 185 8.04 -19.79 11.36
CA ALA A 185 7.40 -21.07 11.04
C ALA A 185 7.33 -21.93 12.31
N LEU A 186 6.14 -22.46 12.63
CA LEU A 186 5.83 -23.08 13.91
C LEU A 186 5.51 -24.58 13.72
N PRO A 187 6.49 -25.50 13.86
CA PRO A 187 6.25 -26.94 13.80
C PRO A 187 5.19 -27.39 14.79
N GLN A 188 4.32 -28.32 14.36
CA GLN A 188 3.12 -28.73 15.10
C GLN A 188 3.43 -29.33 16.48
N ASP A 189 4.45 -30.20 16.57
CA ASP A 189 4.91 -30.78 17.82
C ASP A 189 5.51 -29.74 18.77
N VAL A 190 6.36 -28.86 18.27
CA VAL A 190 7.03 -27.84 19.07
C VAL A 190 6.05 -26.81 19.66
N GLN A 191 4.94 -26.49 18.95
CA GLN A 191 3.90 -25.60 19.50
C GLN A 191 3.38 -26.11 20.85
N ALA A 192 3.28 -27.43 21.03
CA ALA A 192 2.74 -28.07 22.22
C ALA A 192 3.81 -28.41 23.29
N GLU A 193 5.10 -28.33 22.95
CA GLU A 193 6.17 -28.61 23.87
C GLU A 193 6.32 -27.53 24.95
N ALA A 194 6.55 -27.97 26.20
CA ALA A 194 6.69 -27.08 27.35
C ALA A 194 8.17 -26.80 27.66
N TYR A 195 8.43 -25.56 28.08
CA TYR A 195 9.76 -25.11 28.52
C TYR A 195 9.63 -24.19 29.74
N ASP A 196 10.66 -24.13 30.57
CA ASP A 196 10.71 -23.26 31.75
C ASP A 196 11.31 -21.89 31.36
N TYR A 197 10.44 -20.99 30.92
CA TYR A 197 10.84 -19.64 30.47
C TYR A 197 11.15 -18.74 31.66
N PRO A 198 12.18 -17.88 31.58
CA PRO A 198 12.39 -16.81 32.57
C PRO A 198 11.17 -15.89 32.66
N GLU A 199 10.66 -15.63 33.85
CA GLU A 199 9.48 -14.77 34.04
C GLU A 199 9.71 -13.36 33.48
N ALA A 200 10.92 -12.84 33.59
CA ALA A 200 11.32 -11.53 33.05
C ALA A 200 11.16 -11.43 31.51
N PHE A 201 11.10 -12.54 30.78
CA PHE A 201 10.87 -12.56 29.33
C PHE A 201 9.50 -12.00 28.95
N PHE A 202 8.54 -12.07 29.86
CA PHE A 202 7.17 -11.61 29.66
C PHE A 202 6.87 -10.25 30.31
N ALA A 203 7.89 -9.55 30.79
CA ALA A 203 7.70 -8.22 31.32
C ALA A 203 7.18 -7.26 30.24
N PRO A 204 6.19 -6.38 30.56
CA PRO A 204 5.74 -5.36 29.63
C PRO A 204 6.91 -4.54 29.09
N ALA A 205 6.96 -4.36 27.78
CA ALA A 205 8.01 -3.61 27.11
C ALA A 205 7.40 -2.53 26.20
N LEU A 206 7.85 -1.29 26.35
CA LEU A 206 7.46 -0.18 25.48
C LEU A 206 8.48 -0.05 24.36
N VAL A 207 8.08 -0.44 23.15
CA VAL A 207 8.91 -0.37 21.95
C VAL A 207 8.83 1.02 21.35
N ARG A 208 9.98 1.68 21.24
CA ARG A 208 10.09 2.98 20.59
C ARG A 208 10.62 2.82 19.16
N ILE A 209 9.87 3.27 18.16
CA ILE A 209 10.35 3.37 16.79
C ILE A 209 11.35 4.52 16.70
N ARG A 210 12.53 4.25 16.17
CA ARG A 210 13.63 5.22 16.10
C ARG A 210 13.45 6.19 14.93
N ALA A 211 13.87 7.45 15.13
CA ALA A 211 14.04 8.45 14.09
C ALA A 211 15.56 8.70 13.92
N PRO A 212 16.24 8.12 12.92
CA PRO A 212 17.66 8.34 12.69
C PRO A 212 17.93 9.82 12.41
N LEU A 213 18.94 10.39 13.10
CA LEU A 213 19.37 11.76 12.84
C LEU A 213 20.31 11.79 11.62
N PRO A 214 20.21 12.83 10.76
CA PRO A 214 21.07 12.96 9.60
C PRO A 214 22.49 13.34 9.97
N ASP A 215 23.47 12.91 9.15
CA ASP A 215 24.87 13.30 9.28
C ASP A 215 25.06 14.80 8.99
N PRO A 216 25.79 15.57 9.82
CA PRO A 216 26.02 17.00 9.61
C PRO A 216 26.72 17.33 8.26
N VAL A 217 27.64 16.49 7.81
CA VAL A 217 28.37 16.70 6.55
C VAL A 217 27.44 16.51 5.35
N GLU A 218 26.60 15.48 5.35
CA GLU A 218 25.58 15.25 4.32
C GLU A 218 24.58 16.42 4.25
N LEU A 219 24.16 16.94 5.40
CA LEU A 219 23.29 18.11 5.49
C LEU A 219 23.94 19.37 4.93
N ASP A 220 25.23 19.61 5.19
CA ASP A 220 25.94 20.78 4.69
C ASP A 220 26.07 20.73 3.16
N ILE A 221 26.36 19.56 2.59
CA ILE A 221 26.40 19.33 1.13
C ILE A 221 25.02 19.57 0.53
N ALA A 222 23.97 18.99 1.12
CA ALA A 222 22.59 19.16 0.64
C ALA A 222 22.14 20.63 0.69
N ALA A 223 22.47 21.36 1.78
CA ALA A 223 22.15 22.77 1.90
C ALA A 223 22.89 23.64 0.86
N GLN A 224 24.15 23.32 0.54
CA GLN A 224 24.90 24.00 -0.52
C GLN A 224 24.25 23.78 -1.89
N LEU A 225 23.83 22.55 -2.20
CA LEU A 225 23.14 22.25 -3.45
C LEU A 225 21.81 22.98 -3.57
N LEU A 226 21.01 23.01 -2.49
CA LEU A 226 19.73 23.73 -2.44
C LEU A 226 19.93 25.24 -2.65
N ARG A 227 20.92 25.87 -1.99
CA ARG A 227 21.21 27.29 -2.18
C ARG A 227 21.62 27.62 -3.61
N ALA A 228 22.27 26.71 -4.31
CA ALA A 228 22.71 26.89 -5.70
C ALA A 228 21.58 26.63 -6.70
N ALA A 229 20.50 25.97 -6.30
CA ALA A 229 19.40 25.63 -7.17
C ALA A 229 18.56 26.85 -7.54
N LYS A 230 18.18 26.92 -8.83
CA LYS A 230 17.29 27.97 -9.37
C LYS A 230 15.85 27.47 -9.53
N GLN A 231 15.69 26.16 -9.73
CA GLN A 231 14.43 25.49 -10.03
C GLN A 231 14.25 24.22 -9.17
N PRO A 232 14.29 24.34 -7.83
CA PRO A 232 14.16 23.19 -6.96
C PRO A 232 12.72 22.67 -6.89
N VAL A 233 12.55 21.35 -6.79
CA VAL A 233 11.26 20.69 -6.52
C VAL A 233 11.43 19.63 -5.43
N ILE A 234 10.45 19.53 -4.53
CA ILE A 234 10.38 18.44 -3.54
C ILE A 234 9.54 17.31 -4.13
N VAL A 235 10.04 16.07 -4.01
CA VAL A 235 9.29 14.85 -4.30
C VAL A 235 9.01 14.13 -2.99
N ALA A 236 7.79 14.29 -2.47
CA ALA A 236 7.36 13.67 -1.23
C ALA A 236 6.96 12.21 -1.44
N GLY A 237 7.63 11.30 -0.77
CA GLY A 237 7.34 9.87 -0.76
C GLY A 237 6.68 9.39 0.53
N GLY A 238 6.37 8.10 0.60
CA GLY A 238 5.72 7.49 1.77
C GLY A 238 6.50 7.60 3.08
N GLY A 239 7.83 7.77 3.01
CA GLY A 239 8.67 7.99 4.19
C GLY A 239 8.33 9.26 4.96
N VAL A 240 7.74 10.26 4.31
CA VAL A 240 7.23 11.46 4.98
C VAL A 240 6.06 11.11 5.91
N LEU A 241 5.15 10.25 5.45
CA LEU A 241 3.98 9.81 6.26
C LEU A 241 4.39 8.88 7.41
N TYR A 242 5.46 8.10 7.23
CA TYR A 242 5.95 7.18 8.26
C TYR A 242 6.85 7.84 9.31
N SER A 243 7.35 9.04 9.03
CA SER A 243 8.09 9.86 9.99
C SER A 243 7.12 10.56 10.94
N ASP A 244 7.40 10.53 12.23
CA ASP A 244 6.57 11.23 13.22
C ASP A 244 6.69 12.74 13.04
N GLY A 245 5.55 13.44 12.83
CA GLY A 245 5.54 14.85 12.46
C GLY A 245 6.07 15.14 11.04
N GLY A 246 6.31 14.12 10.19
CA GLY A 246 6.93 14.31 8.86
C GLY A 246 6.10 15.14 7.90
N ALA A 247 4.77 15.01 7.90
CA ALA A 247 3.89 15.82 7.08
C ALA A 247 3.93 17.31 7.48
N GLU A 248 3.98 17.59 8.78
CA GLU A 248 4.10 18.95 9.30
C GLU A 248 5.47 19.55 8.96
N ALA A 249 6.56 18.80 9.18
CA ALA A 249 7.90 19.24 8.83
C ALA A 249 8.06 19.52 7.31
N LEU A 250 7.38 18.71 6.46
CA LEU A 250 7.33 18.96 5.02
C LEU A 250 6.62 20.26 4.70
N ARG A 251 5.48 20.52 5.33
CA ARG A 251 4.72 21.77 5.16
C ARG A 251 5.55 22.98 5.55
N GLU A 252 6.12 22.96 6.77
CA GLU A 252 6.96 24.06 7.28
C GLU A 252 8.18 24.33 6.39
N PHE A 253 8.86 23.27 5.95
CA PHE A 253 10.01 23.39 5.04
C PHE A 253 9.59 24.00 3.70
N ALA A 254 8.52 23.50 3.09
CA ALA A 254 8.03 24.01 1.81
C ALA A 254 7.62 25.48 1.91
N GLU A 255 6.92 25.87 2.98
CA GLU A 255 6.49 27.24 3.24
C GLU A 255 7.66 28.19 3.48
N ALA A 256 8.62 27.80 4.34
CA ALA A 256 9.79 28.62 4.67
C ALA A 256 10.66 28.89 3.44
N HIS A 257 10.86 27.88 2.59
CA HIS A 257 11.78 27.93 1.46
C HIS A 257 11.09 28.12 0.11
N ARG A 258 9.74 28.21 0.09
CA ARG A 258 8.93 28.43 -1.11
C ARG A 258 9.20 27.43 -2.24
N VAL A 259 9.43 26.16 -1.90
CA VAL A 259 9.71 25.08 -2.85
C VAL A 259 8.43 24.32 -3.15
N PRO A 260 8.04 24.12 -4.43
CA PRO A 260 6.86 23.33 -4.78
C PRO A 260 7.05 21.86 -4.42
N VAL A 261 5.95 21.21 -4.02
CA VAL A 261 5.90 19.81 -3.59
C VAL A 261 5.09 18.98 -4.58
N ALA A 262 5.72 17.97 -5.15
CA ALA A 262 5.09 16.90 -5.92
C ALA A 262 4.95 15.66 -5.05
N GLU A 263 3.85 14.93 -5.16
CA GLU A 263 3.57 13.75 -4.33
C GLU A 263 3.60 12.45 -5.15
N THR A 264 4.31 11.44 -4.62
CA THR A 264 4.26 10.09 -5.19
C THR A 264 2.98 9.38 -4.78
N GLN A 265 2.67 8.21 -5.38
CA GLN A 265 1.56 7.35 -4.94
C GLN A 265 1.59 7.07 -3.42
N ALA A 266 2.77 6.80 -2.87
CA ALA A 266 2.92 6.51 -1.46
C ALA A 266 2.97 7.77 -0.57
N GLY A 267 3.31 8.93 -1.14
CA GLY A 267 3.43 10.20 -0.43
C GLY A 267 2.18 11.07 -0.51
N LYS A 268 1.20 10.66 -1.33
CA LYS A 268 -0.06 11.42 -1.47
C LYS A 268 -0.77 11.57 -0.12
N SER A 269 -1.28 12.76 0.15
CA SER A 269 -1.81 13.24 1.42
C SER A 269 -0.78 13.73 2.46
N ALA A 270 0.52 13.73 2.16
CA ALA A 270 1.52 14.34 3.05
C ALA A 270 1.37 15.88 3.12
N LEU A 271 0.91 16.50 2.03
CA LEU A 271 0.52 17.90 2.00
C LEU A 271 -0.96 18.00 1.56
N PRO A 272 -1.80 18.86 2.16
CA PRO A 272 -3.17 19.02 1.72
C PRO A 272 -3.29 19.34 0.23
N TRP A 273 -4.29 18.76 -0.43
CA TRP A 273 -4.50 18.90 -1.88
C TRP A 273 -4.63 20.36 -2.37
N ASP A 274 -5.15 21.25 -1.51
CA ASP A 274 -5.41 22.66 -1.77
C ASP A 274 -4.29 23.60 -1.29
N HIS A 275 -3.21 23.02 -0.68
CA HIS A 275 -2.09 23.81 -0.21
C HIS A 275 -1.43 24.58 -1.37
N PRO A 276 -1.08 25.89 -1.23
CA PRO A 276 -0.54 26.73 -2.32
C PRO A 276 0.68 26.14 -3.03
N LEU A 277 1.53 25.42 -2.30
CA LEU A 277 2.76 24.80 -2.83
C LEU A 277 2.56 23.36 -3.30
N GLN A 278 1.35 22.79 -3.21
CA GLN A 278 1.06 21.46 -3.74
C GLN A 278 0.97 21.49 -5.26
N ALA A 279 1.93 20.86 -5.93
CA ALA A 279 2.00 20.74 -7.39
C ALA A 279 1.21 19.55 -7.95
N GLY A 280 0.77 18.65 -7.06
CA GLY A 280 0.01 17.45 -7.43
C GLY A 280 0.85 16.19 -7.60
N PRO A 281 0.26 15.13 -8.16
CA PRO A 281 0.91 13.82 -8.31
C PRO A 281 2.00 13.83 -9.38
N ILE A 282 3.08 13.04 -9.14
CA ILE A 282 4.25 12.94 -10.03
C ILE A 282 4.39 11.55 -10.65
N GLY A 283 5.03 11.49 -11.80
CA GLY A 283 5.46 10.26 -12.46
C GLY A 283 4.51 9.77 -13.56
N VAL A 284 4.51 8.47 -13.83
CA VAL A 284 3.72 7.84 -14.90
C VAL A 284 2.22 8.17 -14.78
N THR A 285 1.68 8.17 -13.57
CA THR A 285 0.30 8.58 -13.26
C THR A 285 0.22 10.00 -12.68
N GLY A 286 1.21 10.83 -12.99
CA GLY A 286 1.29 12.19 -12.47
C GLY A 286 0.39 13.19 -13.17
N GLY A 287 0.22 14.35 -12.54
CA GLY A 287 -0.45 15.51 -13.12
C GLY A 287 0.50 16.33 -14.00
N THR A 288 -0.06 17.18 -14.87
CA THR A 288 0.75 18.05 -15.75
C THR A 288 1.67 18.99 -14.97
N ALA A 289 1.19 19.56 -13.86
CA ALA A 289 1.99 20.52 -13.11
C ALA A 289 3.24 19.89 -12.47
N ALA A 290 3.07 18.82 -11.69
CA ALA A 290 4.18 18.15 -11.02
C ALA A 290 5.19 17.59 -12.02
N ASN A 291 4.73 16.97 -13.12
CA ASN A 291 5.61 16.43 -14.15
C ASN A 291 6.37 17.54 -14.91
N THR A 292 5.71 18.65 -15.25
CA THR A 292 6.38 19.80 -15.88
C THR A 292 7.44 20.41 -14.96
N LEU A 293 7.11 20.62 -13.68
CA LEU A 293 8.06 21.16 -12.71
C LEU A 293 9.24 20.23 -12.46
N ALA A 294 8.99 18.91 -12.40
CA ALA A 294 10.03 17.91 -12.20
C ALA A 294 10.98 17.80 -13.43
N HIS A 295 10.42 17.89 -14.64
CA HIS A 295 11.20 17.88 -15.88
C HIS A 295 12.10 19.11 -16.00
N ASP A 296 11.60 20.29 -15.63
CA ASP A 296 12.31 21.56 -15.73
C ASP A 296 13.21 21.86 -14.52
N ALA A 297 13.15 21.01 -13.48
CA ALA A 297 13.94 21.20 -12.27
C ALA A 297 15.44 21.07 -12.53
N ASP A 298 16.24 21.91 -11.86
CA ASP A 298 17.69 21.74 -11.77
C ASP A 298 18.13 20.98 -10.51
N LEU A 299 17.19 20.85 -9.52
CA LEU A 299 17.39 20.06 -8.32
C LEU A 299 16.08 19.41 -7.86
N VAL A 300 16.15 18.11 -7.60
CA VAL A 300 15.08 17.32 -6.96
C VAL A 300 15.48 17.00 -5.52
N LEU A 301 14.71 17.46 -4.55
CA LEU A 301 14.80 17.01 -3.15
C LEU A 301 13.80 15.89 -2.94
N ALA A 302 14.25 14.65 -3.03
CA ALA A 302 13.42 13.47 -2.80
C ALA A 302 13.39 13.14 -1.30
N VAL A 303 12.22 13.24 -0.66
CA VAL A 303 12.06 13.00 0.78
C VAL A 303 11.24 11.73 1.00
N GLY A 304 11.86 10.72 1.58
CA GLY A 304 11.23 9.44 1.90
C GLY A 304 10.72 8.67 0.68
N SER A 305 11.30 8.90 -0.50
CA SER A 305 10.95 8.23 -1.75
C SER A 305 12.01 7.20 -2.13
N ARG A 306 11.58 6.09 -2.75
CA ARG A 306 12.48 5.10 -3.35
C ARG A 306 12.87 5.45 -4.79
N LEU A 307 12.29 6.50 -5.36
CA LEU A 307 12.48 6.91 -6.75
C LEU A 307 12.34 5.73 -7.72
N SER A 308 11.20 5.00 -7.60
CA SER A 308 10.89 3.88 -8.49
C SER A 308 10.72 4.35 -9.94
N ASP A 309 10.74 3.41 -10.86
CA ASP A 309 10.47 3.62 -12.28
C ASP A 309 9.17 4.42 -12.52
N PHE A 310 8.14 4.09 -11.79
CA PHE A 310 6.83 4.73 -11.89
C PHE A 310 6.83 6.19 -11.43
N THR A 311 7.58 6.51 -10.37
CA THR A 311 7.75 7.89 -9.86
C THR A 311 8.61 8.73 -10.80
N THR A 312 9.61 8.10 -11.45
CA THR A 312 10.63 8.77 -12.26
C THR A 312 10.35 8.73 -13.76
N GLY A 313 9.19 8.16 -14.17
CA GLY A 313 8.92 7.92 -15.58
C GLY A 313 10.03 7.06 -16.21
N SER A 314 10.30 5.89 -15.60
CA SER A 314 11.41 5.01 -16.01
C SER A 314 12.73 5.77 -16.19
N HIS A 315 13.04 6.70 -15.26
CA HIS A 315 14.24 7.53 -15.22
C HIS A 315 14.36 8.61 -16.30
N SER A 316 13.27 8.92 -17.00
CA SER A 316 13.25 9.95 -18.04
C SER A 316 12.74 11.31 -17.55
N LEU A 317 12.04 11.37 -16.40
CA LEU A 317 11.32 12.57 -15.96
C LEU A 317 12.24 13.69 -15.46
N PHE A 318 13.30 13.38 -14.71
CA PHE A 318 14.12 14.39 -14.04
C PHE A 318 15.21 15.02 -14.91
N GLY A 319 15.31 14.63 -16.17
CA GLY A 319 16.31 15.18 -17.09
C GLY A 319 17.72 15.17 -16.48
N GLN A 320 18.34 16.37 -16.37
CA GLN A 320 19.67 16.56 -15.81
C GLN A 320 19.68 17.09 -14.37
N ALA A 321 18.53 17.12 -13.70
CA ALA A 321 18.44 17.63 -12.33
C ALA A 321 19.40 16.90 -11.38
N LYS A 322 20.04 17.63 -10.47
CA LYS A 322 20.73 17.01 -9.33
C LYS A 322 19.68 16.44 -8.39
N ILE A 323 19.99 15.30 -7.79
CA ILE A 323 19.09 14.66 -6.83
C ILE A 323 19.73 14.69 -5.45
N VAL A 324 19.02 15.23 -4.47
CA VAL A 324 19.29 15.08 -3.04
C VAL A 324 18.23 14.14 -2.49
N ALA A 325 18.63 13.02 -1.91
CA ALA A 325 17.71 11.99 -1.44
C ALA A 325 17.80 11.81 0.08
N VAL A 326 16.74 12.23 0.77
CA VAL A 326 16.54 12.02 2.22
C VAL A 326 15.83 10.69 2.43
N ASN A 327 16.48 9.74 3.09
CA ASN A 327 15.88 8.43 3.34
C ASN A 327 16.49 7.78 4.60
N VAL A 328 15.67 7.06 5.36
CA VAL A 328 16.13 6.24 6.50
C VAL A 328 16.89 4.99 6.04
N ASN A 329 16.75 4.58 4.79
CA ASN A 329 17.45 3.46 4.19
C ASN A 329 18.56 3.95 3.27
N ASN A 330 19.80 3.63 3.61
CA ASN A 330 20.98 4.08 2.86
C ASN A 330 20.98 3.60 1.40
N PHE A 331 20.51 2.37 1.14
CA PHE A 331 20.42 1.86 -0.23
C PHE A 331 19.51 2.73 -1.12
N ASP A 332 18.37 3.20 -0.58
CA ASP A 332 17.47 4.08 -1.35
C ASP A 332 18.01 5.51 -1.47
N ALA A 333 18.72 6.00 -0.45
CA ALA A 333 19.31 7.34 -0.48
C ALA A 333 20.40 7.49 -1.55
N GLN A 334 21.12 6.40 -1.88
CA GLN A 334 22.23 6.43 -2.84
C GLN A 334 21.85 6.13 -4.29
N LYS A 335 20.59 5.78 -4.56
CA LYS A 335 20.14 5.49 -5.93
C LYS A 335 20.34 6.71 -6.86
N TRP A 336 20.56 6.42 -8.13
CA TRP A 336 20.60 7.43 -9.20
C TRP A 336 21.71 8.47 -9.04
N ARG A 337 22.84 8.09 -8.42
CA ARG A 337 23.94 9.00 -8.10
C ARG A 337 23.46 10.22 -7.30
N ALA A 338 22.41 10.01 -6.48
CA ALA A 338 21.89 11.06 -5.62
C ALA A 338 22.91 11.43 -4.54
N THR A 339 22.92 12.70 -4.15
CA THR A 339 23.53 13.12 -2.89
C THR A 339 22.65 12.59 -1.76
N ALA A 340 23.14 11.58 -1.05
CA ALA A 340 22.43 10.97 0.05
C ALA A 340 22.40 11.89 1.28
N VAL A 341 21.25 11.91 1.96
CA VAL A 341 21.11 12.38 3.34
C VAL A 341 20.40 11.25 4.11
N HIS A 342 21.18 10.48 4.84
CA HIS A 342 20.68 9.33 5.59
C HIS A 342 20.05 9.77 6.91
N GLY A 343 18.71 9.83 6.96
CA GLY A 343 17.99 10.28 8.14
C GLY A 343 16.48 10.20 8.03
N ASP A 344 15.82 10.41 9.16
CA ASP A 344 14.38 10.55 9.26
C ASP A 344 13.89 11.82 8.55
N ALA A 345 12.72 11.79 7.94
CA ALA A 345 12.22 12.88 7.13
C ALA A 345 12.00 14.16 7.95
N ALA A 346 11.33 14.08 9.09
CA ALA A 346 11.06 15.25 9.94
C ALA A 346 12.36 15.84 10.50
N ALA A 347 13.21 15.00 11.08
CA ALA A 347 14.49 15.44 11.65
C ALA A 347 15.40 16.07 10.59
N THR A 348 15.43 15.51 9.38
CA THR A 348 16.27 16.01 8.29
C THR A 348 15.74 17.33 7.73
N LEU A 349 14.43 17.45 7.49
CA LEU A 349 13.84 18.70 6.98
C LEU A 349 14.04 19.86 7.96
N ALA A 350 13.85 19.64 9.26
CA ALA A 350 14.11 20.62 10.30
C ALA A 350 15.60 21.06 10.32
N ALA A 351 16.52 20.09 10.25
CA ALA A 351 17.96 20.35 10.24
C ALA A 351 18.45 21.05 8.97
N LEU A 352 17.88 20.73 7.80
CA LEU A 352 18.13 21.42 6.53
C LEU A 352 17.60 22.86 6.57
N SER A 353 16.38 23.05 7.08
CA SER A 353 15.76 24.37 7.19
C SER A 353 16.61 25.32 8.05
N ALA A 354 17.11 24.81 9.20
CA ALA A 354 18.02 25.58 10.05
C ALA A 354 19.31 26.01 9.33
N ARG A 355 19.87 25.13 8.47
CA ARG A 355 21.05 25.45 7.66
C ARG A 355 20.76 26.45 6.55
N LEU A 356 19.63 26.33 5.90
CA LEU A 356 19.24 27.21 4.80
C LEU A 356 18.94 28.65 5.27
N GLY A 357 18.45 28.80 6.49
CA GLY A 357 18.08 30.10 7.06
C GLY A 357 17.01 30.80 6.21
N GLY A 358 17.25 32.04 5.85
CA GLY A 358 16.34 32.85 5.04
C GLY A 358 16.37 32.57 3.53
N TRP A 359 17.03 31.51 3.06
CA TRP A 359 17.01 31.14 1.66
C TRP A 359 15.62 30.69 1.20
N SER A 360 15.22 31.08 -0.02
CA SER A 360 13.99 30.58 -0.67
C SER A 360 14.22 30.46 -2.17
N ALA A 361 13.41 29.64 -2.83
CA ALA A 361 13.40 29.50 -4.29
C ALA A 361 13.14 30.85 -4.97
N GLY A 362 13.70 31.06 -6.15
CA GLY A 362 13.58 32.31 -6.89
C GLY A 362 12.14 32.65 -7.29
N MET A 363 11.81 33.96 -7.30
CA MET A 363 10.44 34.46 -7.61
C MET A 363 9.88 33.89 -8.91
N ALA A 364 10.67 33.94 -10.00
CA ALA A 364 10.20 33.43 -11.30
C ALA A 364 9.83 31.95 -11.28
N TRP A 365 10.52 31.13 -10.46
CA TRP A 365 10.18 29.73 -10.27
C TRP A 365 8.91 29.55 -9.46
N GLN A 366 8.72 30.32 -8.39
CA GLN A 366 7.49 30.31 -7.58
C GLN A 366 6.28 30.68 -8.44
N GLU A 367 6.38 31.70 -9.28
CA GLU A 367 5.32 32.13 -10.20
C GLU A 367 4.99 31.04 -11.23
N LYS A 368 6.02 30.39 -11.79
CA LYS A 368 5.83 29.25 -12.68
C LYS A 368 5.11 28.10 -11.97
N ALA A 369 5.59 27.71 -10.79
CA ALA A 369 5.00 26.63 -10.02
C ALA A 369 3.52 26.90 -9.70
N LYS A 370 3.22 28.13 -9.24
CA LYS A 370 1.84 28.55 -8.98
C LYS A 370 0.96 28.45 -10.24
N ARG A 371 1.42 29.01 -11.36
CA ARG A 371 0.66 28.98 -12.63
C ARG A 371 0.36 27.54 -13.09
N GLU A 372 1.35 26.65 -13.07
CA GLU A 372 1.15 25.27 -13.51
C GLU A 372 0.24 24.52 -12.53
N SER A 373 0.38 24.73 -11.21
CA SER A 373 -0.49 24.14 -10.20
C SER A 373 -1.94 24.63 -10.33
N ASP A 374 -2.17 25.91 -10.58
CA ASP A 374 -3.52 26.47 -10.77
C ASP A 374 -4.19 25.89 -12.03
N LYS A 375 -3.46 25.73 -13.14
CA LYS A 375 -3.94 25.05 -14.34
C LYS A 375 -4.35 23.59 -14.04
N TRP A 376 -3.50 22.85 -13.32
CA TRP A 376 -3.78 21.48 -12.96
C TRP A 376 -5.03 21.37 -12.07
N ARG A 377 -5.17 22.23 -11.06
CA ARG A 377 -6.36 22.30 -10.20
C ARG A 377 -7.62 22.58 -11.00
N THR A 378 -7.53 23.47 -11.99
CA THR A 378 -8.66 23.75 -12.90
C THR A 378 -9.04 22.53 -13.70
N THR A 379 -8.06 21.81 -14.25
CA THR A 379 -8.27 20.54 -14.97
C THR A 379 -8.97 19.50 -14.08
N VAL A 380 -8.43 19.25 -12.88
CA VAL A 380 -9.03 18.32 -11.91
C VAL A 380 -10.47 18.74 -11.56
N SER A 381 -10.68 20.02 -11.26
CA SER A 381 -12.01 20.52 -10.91
C SER A 381 -13.01 20.36 -12.05
N GLY A 382 -12.55 20.50 -13.29
CA GLY A 382 -13.38 20.25 -14.46
C GLY A 382 -13.75 18.77 -14.65
N ILE A 383 -12.92 17.83 -14.19
CA ILE A 383 -13.19 16.38 -14.29
C ILE A 383 -14.10 15.92 -13.16
N VAL A 384 -13.76 16.26 -11.90
CA VAL A 384 -14.50 15.80 -10.72
C VAL A 384 -15.76 16.63 -10.42
N GLY A 385 -15.99 17.72 -11.16
CA GLY A 385 -17.19 18.55 -11.07
C GLY A 385 -18.45 17.83 -11.55
N VAL A 386 -19.59 18.44 -11.27
CA VAL A 386 -20.87 17.95 -11.80
C VAL A 386 -20.90 18.13 -13.31
N ARG A 387 -21.22 17.08 -14.03
CA ARG A 387 -21.45 17.11 -15.47
C ARG A 387 -22.69 16.30 -15.82
N GLU A 388 -23.53 16.88 -16.64
CA GLU A 388 -24.57 16.09 -17.33
C GLU A 388 -23.89 15.26 -18.41
N LEU A 389 -24.10 13.95 -18.34
CA LEU A 389 -23.62 13.02 -19.35
C LEU A 389 -24.72 12.76 -20.37
N GLU A 390 -24.37 12.62 -21.64
CA GLU A 390 -25.29 12.10 -22.64
C GLU A 390 -25.87 10.75 -22.18
N PRO A 391 -27.18 10.53 -22.27
CA PRO A 391 -27.86 9.38 -21.65
C PRO A 391 -27.31 8.00 -22.09
N SER A 392 -26.69 7.91 -23.28
CA SER A 392 -26.11 6.67 -23.80
C SER A 392 -24.63 6.48 -23.48
N ARG A 393 -24.01 7.44 -22.81
CA ARG A 393 -22.58 7.42 -22.51
C ARG A 393 -22.31 6.84 -21.12
N LEU A 394 -21.49 5.77 -21.06
CA LEU A 394 -20.99 5.28 -19.78
C LEU A 394 -20.05 6.32 -19.12
N PRO A 395 -20.12 6.50 -17.81
CA PRO A 395 -19.14 7.27 -17.08
C PRO A 395 -17.78 6.55 -17.12
N TYR A 396 -16.69 7.30 -16.90
CA TYR A 396 -15.38 6.70 -16.67
C TYR A 396 -14.93 6.95 -15.23
N ASP A 397 -13.86 6.27 -14.82
CA ASP A 397 -13.33 6.26 -13.45
C ASP A 397 -13.23 7.66 -12.82
N GLY A 398 -12.78 8.68 -13.58
CA GLY A 398 -12.64 10.04 -13.08
C GLY A 398 -13.96 10.71 -12.68
N GLU A 399 -15.04 10.46 -13.41
CA GLU A 399 -16.38 10.96 -13.11
C GLU A 399 -16.97 10.27 -11.87
N VAL A 400 -16.71 8.95 -11.73
CA VAL A 400 -17.09 8.17 -10.55
C VAL A 400 -16.35 8.66 -9.30
N ILE A 401 -15.03 8.91 -9.38
CA ILE A 401 -14.25 9.50 -8.28
C ILE A 401 -14.84 10.85 -7.86
N GLY A 402 -15.23 11.69 -8.82
CA GLY A 402 -15.89 12.97 -8.56
C GLY A 402 -17.20 12.80 -7.79
N ALA A 403 -18.05 11.86 -8.22
CA ALA A 403 -19.31 11.56 -7.55
C ALA A 403 -19.09 11.11 -6.09
N VAL A 404 -18.14 10.18 -5.86
CA VAL A 404 -17.80 9.69 -4.51
C VAL A 404 -17.44 10.85 -3.58
N GLN A 405 -16.63 11.81 -4.03
CA GLN A 405 -16.21 12.92 -3.19
C GLN A 405 -17.32 13.97 -2.97
N ARG A 406 -18.18 14.23 -3.98
CA ARG A 406 -19.27 15.23 -3.86
C ARG A 406 -20.36 14.81 -2.89
N THR A 407 -20.58 13.51 -2.70
CA THR A 407 -21.62 13.00 -1.77
C THR A 407 -21.31 13.22 -0.31
N HIS A 408 -20.11 13.66 0.03
CA HIS A 408 -19.72 13.99 1.40
C HIS A 408 -18.98 15.34 1.42
N PRO A 409 -19.60 16.41 1.92
CA PRO A 409 -19.00 17.76 1.90
C PRO A 409 -17.62 17.86 2.55
N GLN A 410 -17.31 16.94 3.47
CA GLN A 410 -16.03 16.87 4.18
C GLN A 410 -15.17 15.68 3.72
N SER A 411 -15.44 15.08 2.55
CA SER A 411 -14.75 13.90 2.04
C SER A 411 -13.23 14.04 2.11
N ALA A 412 -12.67 15.15 1.64
CA ALA A 412 -11.22 15.38 1.65
C ALA A 412 -10.58 15.26 3.05
N ALA A 413 -11.32 15.58 4.11
CA ALA A 413 -10.84 15.54 5.50
C ALA A 413 -11.19 14.24 6.23
N HIS A 414 -12.32 13.60 5.89
CA HIS A 414 -12.87 12.49 6.66
C HIS A 414 -12.79 11.13 5.96
N ASP A 415 -12.92 11.09 4.63
CA ASP A 415 -12.91 9.82 3.93
C ASP A 415 -11.48 9.29 3.76
N ILE A 416 -11.36 7.96 3.81
CA ILE A 416 -10.16 7.26 3.39
C ILE A 416 -10.53 6.44 2.15
N VAL A 417 -9.92 6.75 1.01
CA VAL A 417 -10.06 5.88 -0.16
C VAL A 417 -9.06 4.74 -0.09
N VAL A 418 -9.54 3.53 -0.38
CA VAL A 418 -8.70 2.32 -0.46
C VAL A 418 -8.81 1.74 -1.86
N CYS A 419 -7.67 1.52 -2.49
CA CYS A 419 -7.56 0.86 -3.79
C CYS A 419 -6.17 0.21 -3.94
N ALA A 420 -5.96 -0.61 -4.96
CA ALA A 420 -4.69 -1.29 -5.19
C ALA A 420 -4.27 -1.33 -6.65
N ALA A 421 -5.08 -1.89 -7.55
CA ALA A 421 -4.63 -2.25 -8.90
C ALA A 421 -5.59 -1.78 -9.99
N GLY A 422 -5.16 -1.91 -11.23
CA GLY A 422 -5.94 -1.52 -12.41
C GLY A 422 -5.79 -0.06 -12.79
N THR A 423 -6.84 0.53 -13.37
CA THR A 423 -6.88 1.95 -13.79
C THR A 423 -7.06 2.89 -12.61
N LEU A 424 -7.87 2.48 -11.65
CA LEU A 424 -8.26 3.29 -10.50
C LEU A 424 -7.09 3.92 -9.73
N PRO A 425 -5.95 3.23 -9.44
CA PRO A 425 -4.81 3.88 -8.81
C PRO A 425 -4.26 5.09 -9.58
N ALA A 426 -4.28 5.03 -10.91
CA ALA A 426 -3.83 6.14 -11.75
C ALA A 426 -4.79 7.32 -11.68
N GLU A 427 -6.08 7.06 -11.80
CA GLU A 427 -7.13 8.08 -11.73
C GLU A 427 -7.24 8.68 -10.32
N LEU A 428 -7.19 7.86 -9.27
CA LEU A 428 -7.19 8.31 -7.88
C LEU A 428 -5.94 9.13 -7.54
N HIS A 429 -4.76 8.78 -8.09
CA HIS A 429 -3.55 9.58 -7.90
C HIS A 429 -3.73 10.99 -8.47
N LYS A 430 -4.33 11.11 -9.66
CA LYS A 430 -4.60 12.39 -10.31
C LYS A 430 -5.69 13.20 -9.63
N LEU A 431 -6.77 12.55 -9.21
CA LEU A 431 -8.06 13.21 -8.98
C LEU A 431 -8.52 13.23 -7.52
N TRP A 432 -8.07 12.28 -6.68
CA TRP A 432 -8.49 12.23 -5.28
C TRP A 432 -7.93 13.39 -4.48
N ARG A 433 -8.82 14.09 -3.78
CA ARG A 433 -8.50 15.22 -2.90
C ARG A 433 -8.39 14.72 -1.47
N ALA A 434 -7.20 14.76 -0.88
CA ALA A 434 -6.97 14.41 0.51
C ALA A 434 -6.42 15.64 1.26
N ALA A 435 -7.06 15.99 2.38
CA ALA A 435 -6.66 17.12 3.20
C ALA A 435 -5.88 16.73 4.46
N ARG A 436 -5.81 15.42 4.76
CA ARG A 436 -5.11 14.91 5.95
C ARG A 436 -4.25 13.69 5.60
N PRO A 437 -3.12 13.50 6.28
CA PRO A 437 -2.32 12.29 6.16
C PRO A 437 -3.16 11.02 6.31
N GLY A 438 -2.92 10.03 5.46
CA GLY A 438 -3.65 8.76 5.45
C GLY A 438 -5.03 8.80 4.79
N GLY A 439 -5.49 9.95 4.24
CA GLY A 439 -6.76 10.03 3.47
C GLY A 439 -6.69 9.34 2.10
N TYR A 440 -5.53 8.84 1.72
CA TYR A 440 -5.26 8.10 0.49
C TYR A 440 -4.51 6.82 0.83
N HIS A 441 -5.21 5.68 0.80
CA HIS A 441 -4.64 4.38 1.12
C HIS A 441 -4.54 3.52 -0.14
N MET A 442 -3.38 3.55 -0.78
CA MET A 442 -3.11 2.82 -2.01
C MET A 442 -2.08 1.72 -1.76
N GLU A 443 -2.40 0.47 -2.10
CA GLU A 443 -1.41 -0.58 -2.26
C GLU A 443 -0.90 -0.51 -3.71
N TYR A 444 0.24 0.12 -3.85
CA TYR A 444 0.77 0.41 -5.17
C TYR A 444 2.14 -0.23 -5.43
N GLY A 445 2.94 -0.42 -4.37
CA GLY A 445 4.30 -0.92 -4.49
C GLY A 445 4.41 -2.31 -5.11
N TYR A 446 3.43 -3.16 -4.88
CA TYR A 446 3.31 -4.51 -5.46
C TYR A 446 2.12 -4.61 -6.43
N SER A 447 1.20 -3.66 -6.37
CA SER A 447 -0.01 -3.57 -7.22
C SER A 447 -0.84 -4.85 -7.22
N CYS A 448 -1.12 -5.36 -6.01
CA CYS A 448 -1.74 -6.65 -5.81
C CYS A 448 -3.26 -6.57 -5.98
N MET A 449 -3.80 -7.10 -7.07
CA MET A 449 -5.25 -7.24 -7.25
C MET A 449 -5.85 -8.10 -6.15
N GLY A 450 -7.06 -7.74 -5.70
CA GLY A 450 -7.75 -8.40 -4.59
C GLY A 450 -7.41 -7.84 -3.20
N TYR A 451 -6.48 -6.88 -3.11
CA TYR A 451 -6.15 -6.22 -1.83
C TYR A 451 -7.29 -5.35 -1.30
N GLU A 452 -8.09 -4.75 -2.16
CA GLU A 452 -8.93 -3.58 -1.90
C GLU A 452 -9.93 -3.80 -0.76
N ILE A 453 -10.73 -4.87 -0.80
CA ILE A 453 -11.81 -5.12 0.18
C ILE A 453 -11.19 -5.49 1.53
N ALA A 454 -10.26 -6.42 1.55
CA ALA A 454 -9.55 -6.82 2.76
C ALA A 454 -8.73 -5.65 3.35
N GLY A 455 -8.07 -4.88 2.49
CA GLY A 455 -7.39 -3.64 2.87
C GLY A 455 -8.34 -2.63 3.49
N GLY A 456 -9.54 -2.48 2.94
CA GLY A 456 -10.62 -1.66 3.50
C GLY A 456 -10.98 -2.06 4.94
N ILE A 457 -11.09 -3.36 5.22
CA ILE A 457 -11.32 -3.87 6.58
C ILE A 457 -10.17 -3.43 7.51
N GLY A 458 -8.93 -3.64 7.11
CA GLY A 458 -7.77 -3.27 7.91
C GLY A 458 -7.70 -1.76 8.21
N VAL A 459 -8.01 -0.92 7.22
CA VAL A 459 -8.10 0.54 7.38
C VAL A 459 -9.24 0.91 8.33
N LYS A 460 -10.42 0.29 8.19
CA LYS A 460 -11.57 0.57 9.06
C LYS A 460 -11.33 0.13 10.50
N MET A 461 -10.61 -0.97 10.71
CA MET A 461 -10.17 -1.39 12.06
C MET A 461 -9.19 -0.40 12.69
N ALA A 462 -8.34 0.25 11.88
CA ALA A 462 -7.41 1.28 12.35
C ALA A 462 -8.10 2.61 12.65
N HIS A 463 -9.14 2.96 11.89
CA HIS A 463 -9.88 4.23 11.95
C HIS A 463 -11.39 3.99 11.98
N PRO A 464 -11.92 3.44 13.08
CA PRO A 464 -13.34 3.10 13.17
C PRO A 464 -14.29 4.31 13.02
N GLU A 465 -13.81 5.50 13.34
CA GLU A 465 -14.55 6.76 13.27
C GLU A 465 -14.62 7.36 11.86
N ARG A 466 -13.75 6.92 10.92
CA ARG A 466 -13.69 7.49 9.57
C ARG A 466 -14.50 6.67 8.58
N GLU A 467 -15.02 7.32 7.55
CA GLU A 467 -15.60 6.59 6.42
C GLU A 467 -14.49 5.98 5.56
N VAL A 468 -14.60 4.70 5.28
CA VAL A 468 -13.67 3.98 4.40
C VAL A 468 -14.41 3.64 3.10
N VAL A 469 -13.93 4.23 2.01
CA VAL A 469 -14.46 4.00 0.67
C VAL A 469 -13.49 3.13 -0.11
N VAL A 470 -13.89 1.90 -0.37
CA VAL A 470 -13.14 0.97 -1.21
C VAL A 470 -13.58 1.19 -2.66
N MET A 471 -12.66 1.53 -3.53
CA MET A 471 -12.90 1.60 -4.98
C MET A 471 -12.17 0.44 -5.65
N VAL A 472 -12.91 -0.40 -6.36
CA VAL A 472 -12.40 -1.66 -6.91
C VAL A 472 -12.97 -1.93 -8.30
N GLY A 473 -12.13 -2.36 -9.24
CA GLY A 473 -12.58 -2.85 -10.53
C GLY A 473 -13.19 -4.26 -10.44
N ASP A 474 -14.07 -4.60 -11.37
CA ASP A 474 -14.74 -5.89 -11.46
C ASP A 474 -13.77 -7.08 -11.45
N GLY A 475 -12.65 -6.99 -12.18
CA GLY A 475 -11.64 -8.05 -12.21
C GLY A 475 -10.94 -8.25 -10.87
N SER A 476 -10.61 -7.18 -10.15
CA SER A 476 -10.00 -7.25 -8.82
C SER A 476 -11.01 -7.74 -7.77
N TYR A 477 -12.26 -7.30 -7.87
CA TYR A 477 -13.36 -7.79 -7.04
C TYR A 477 -13.50 -9.31 -7.14
N LEU A 478 -13.44 -9.88 -8.35
CA LEU A 478 -13.58 -11.33 -8.56
C LEU A 478 -12.42 -12.14 -7.95
N MET A 479 -11.26 -11.54 -7.73
CA MET A 479 -10.12 -12.25 -7.17
C MET A 479 -10.26 -12.54 -5.66
N LEU A 480 -10.73 -11.58 -4.86
CA LEU A 480 -10.86 -11.73 -3.40
C LEU A 480 -12.10 -10.98 -2.86
N ASN A 481 -13.29 -11.49 -3.16
CA ASN A 481 -14.55 -10.89 -2.76
C ASN A 481 -15.14 -11.46 -1.45
N SER A 482 -14.64 -12.60 -0.98
CA SER A 482 -15.14 -13.29 0.24
C SER A 482 -15.10 -12.42 1.49
N GLU A 483 -14.23 -11.42 1.51
CA GLU A 483 -14.05 -10.54 2.67
C GLU A 483 -15.19 -9.52 2.84
N ILE A 484 -16.10 -9.42 1.88
CA ILE A 484 -17.39 -8.75 2.11
C ILE A 484 -18.13 -9.45 3.26
N ALA A 485 -18.18 -10.80 3.25
CA ALA A 485 -18.77 -11.55 4.35
C ALA A 485 -18.01 -11.34 5.67
N THR A 486 -16.68 -11.23 5.63
CA THR A 486 -15.87 -10.90 6.82
C THR A 486 -16.20 -9.51 7.36
N SER A 487 -16.34 -8.50 6.51
CA SER A 487 -16.71 -7.15 6.95
C SER A 487 -18.06 -7.11 7.65
N VAL A 488 -19.03 -7.85 7.12
CA VAL A 488 -20.38 -7.99 7.73
C VAL A 488 -20.31 -8.73 9.06
N MET A 489 -19.59 -9.86 9.09
CA MET A 489 -19.42 -10.69 10.30
C MET A 489 -18.76 -9.92 11.45
N LEU A 490 -17.77 -9.08 11.14
CA LEU A 490 -17.03 -8.29 12.14
C LEU A 490 -17.71 -6.95 12.47
N GLY A 491 -18.80 -6.59 11.79
CA GLY A 491 -19.41 -5.26 11.93
C GLY A 491 -18.50 -4.13 11.43
N THR A 492 -17.55 -4.43 10.57
CA THR A 492 -16.58 -3.47 10.02
C THR A 492 -17.15 -2.87 8.74
N LYS A 493 -18.03 -1.87 8.88
CA LYS A 493 -18.72 -1.24 7.76
C LYS A 493 -17.77 -0.64 6.74
N LEU A 494 -17.98 -0.96 5.47
CA LEU A 494 -17.32 -0.37 4.30
C LEU A 494 -18.35 0.21 3.33
N VAL A 495 -17.98 1.27 2.61
CA VAL A 495 -18.63 1.69 1.36
C VAL A 495 -17.78 1.17 0.22
N ILE A 496 -18.30 0.26 -0.58
CA ILE A 496 -17.57 -0.37 -1.69
C ILE A 496 -18.20 0.09 -3.00
N VAL A 497 -17.39 0.69 -3.87
CA VAL A 497 -17.80 1.08 -5.23
C VAL A 497 -17.11 0.15 -6.21
N VAL A 498 -17.88 -0.68 -6.88
CA VAL A 498 -17.41 -1.58 -7.94
C VAL A 498 -17.59 -0.89 -9.29
N LEU A 499 -16.48 -0.67 -9.98
CA LEU A 499 -16.46 -0.13 -11.33
C LEU A 499 -16.37 -1.30 -12.32
N ASP A 500 -17.50 -1.62 -12.96
CA ASP A 500 -17.59 -2.70 -13.94
C ASP A 500 -17.23 -2.17 -15.33
N ASN A 501 -16.01 -2.43 -15.75
CA ASN A 501 -15.54 -2.13 -17.11
C ASN A 501 -15.43 -3.40 -17.98
N ARG A 502 -16.06 -4.48 -17.57
CA ARG A 502 -16.14 -5.76 -18.27
C ARG A 502 -14.79 -6.46 -18.44
N GLY A 503 -13.89 -6.37 -17.43
CA GLY A 503 -12.63 -7.12 -17.42
C GLY A 503 -11.41 -6.32 -16.98
N TYR A 504 -10.26 -6.63 -17.57
CA TYR A 504 -8.99 -5.98 -17.26
C TYR A 504 -8.72 -4.78 -18.18
N GLY A 505 -9.58 -3.76 -18.13
CA GLY A 505 -9.52 -2.59 -19.01
C GLY A 505 -8.17 -1.86 -19.00
N CYS A 506 -7.46 -1.84 -17.86
CA CYS A 506 -6.11 -1.27 -17.77
C CYS A 506 -5.11 -2.00 -18.68
N ILE A 507 -5.11 -3.33 -18.64
CA ILE A 507 -4.18 -4.16 -19.43
C ILE A 507 -4.58 -4.16 -20.92
N HIS A 508 -5.88 -4.11 -21.21
CA HIS A 508 -6.37 -3.94 -22.58
C HIS A 508 -5.82 -2.65 -23.22
N ARG A 509 -5.92 -1.51 -22.50
CA ARG A 509 -5.35 -0.25 -22.98
C ARG A 509 -3.83 -0.29 -23.10
N LEU A 510 -3.15 -0.96 -22.17
CA LEU A 510 -1.68 -1.11 -22.22
C LEU A 510 -1.25 -1.91 -23.45
N GLN A 511 -1.94 -3.00 -23.78
CA GLN A 511 -1.69 -3.75 -25.02
C GLN A 511 -1.84 -2.85 -26.25
N ARG A 512 -2.90 -2.06 -26.31
CA ARG A 512 -3.12 -1.13 -27.43
C ARG A 512 -2.06 -0.03 -27.50
N ALA A 513 -1.64 0.49 -26.35
CA ALA A 513 -0.60 1.52 -26.28
C ALA A 513 0.77 1.04 -26.80
N VAL A 514 1.07 -0.26 -26.71
CA VAL A 514 2.29 -0.85 -27.28
C VAL A 514 2.08 -1.38 -28.72
N GLY A 515 0.98 -0.98 -29.36
CA GLY A 515 0.69 -1.27 -30.78
C GLY A 515 0.03 -2.62 -31.05
N SER A 516 -0.29 -3.39 -30.02
CA SER A 516 -0.99 -4.67 -30.15
C SER A 516 -2.51 -4.47 -30.20
N GLU A 517 -3.23 -5.45 -30.74
CA GLU A 517 -4.67 -5.53 -30.57
C GLU A 517 -5.01 -5.89 -29.12
N GLY A 518 -6.19 -5.46 -28.63
CA GLY A 518 -6.69 -5.93 -27.33
C GLY A 518 -7.02 -7.42 -27.42
N PHE A 519 -6.49 -8.21 -26.48
CA PHE A 519 -6.64 -9.65 -26.50
C PHE A 519 -6.68 -10.24 -25.09
N ASN A 520 -7.69 -11.08 -24.83
CA ASN A 520 -7.86 -11.86 -23.60
C ASN A 520 -7.91 -11.03 -22.30
N ASN A 521 -8.40 -9.79 -22.38
CA ASN A 521 -8.52 -8.90 -21.23
C ASN A 521 -9.96 -8.51 -20.90
N LEU A 522 -10.74 -8.14 -21.90
CA LEU A 522 -12.17 -7.90 -21.72
C LEU A 522 -12.94 -9.22 -21.85
N PHE A 523 -14.07 -9.33 -21.17
CA PHE A 523 -14.87 -10.56 -21.23
C PHE A 523 -15.23 -10.95 -22.66
N ASP A 524 -15.54 -9.97 -23.51
CA ASP A 524 -15.86 -10.20 -24.91
C ASP A 524 -14.65 -10.73 -25.71
N ASP A 525 -13.42 -10.43 -25.28
CA ASP A 525 -12.20 -10.96 -25.91
C ASP A 525 -11.87 -12.39 -25.47
N CYS A 526 -12.49 -12.87 -24.38
CA CYS A 526 -12.20 -14.17 -23.77
C CYS A 526 -13.14 -15.27 -24.24
N VAL A 527 -14.23 -14.93 -24.92
CA VAL A 527 -15.27 -15.90 -25.31
C VAL A 527 -14.83 -16.72 -26.49
N GLN A 528 -14.71 -18.03 -26.29
CA GLN A 528 -14.59 -19.01 -27.35
C GLN A 528 -15.94 -19.73 -27.48
N GLY A 529 -16.83 -19.26 -28.33
CA GLY A 529 -18.13 -19.86 -28.51
C GLY A 529 -19.23 -18.86 -28.81
N GLU A 530 -20.43 -19.12 -28.31
CA GLU A 530 -21.62 -18.31 -28.60
C GLU A 530 -21.48 -16.85 -28.12
N PRO A 531 -21.91 -15.86 -28.92
CA PRO A 531 -21.89 -14.46 -28.51
C PRO A 531 -22.78 -14.21 -27.29
N GLY A 532 -22.25 -13.49 -26.31
CA GLY A 532 -23.00 -13.02 -25.16
C GLY A 532 -22.69 -13.78 -23.85
N MET A 533 -21.55 -13.49 -23.23
CA MET A 533 -21.34 -13.85 -21.83
C MET A 533 -22.50 -13.32 -20.99
N PRO A 534 -23.09 -14.14 -20.11
CA PRO A 534 -24.03 -13.63 -19.12
C PRO A 534 -23.36 -12.53 -18.28
N ALA A 535 -24.09 -11.43 -18.07
CA ALA A 535 -23.63 -10.38 -17.19
C ALA A 535 -23.45 -10.92 -15.76
N ILE A 536 -22.35 -10.58 -15.12
CA ILE A 536 -22.13 -10.91 -13.70
C ILE A 536 -22.93 -9.89 -12.86
N ASP A 537 -23.88 -10.39 -12.07
CA ASP A 537 -24.61 -9.53 -11.13
C ASP A 537 -23.82 -9.39 -9.83
N PHE A 538 -22.89 -8.43 -9.80
CA PHE A 538 -22.07 -8.12 -8.63
C PHE A 538 -22.90 -7.66 -7.43
N ALA A 539 -24.02 -6.97 -7.66
CA ALA A 539 -24.91 -6.52 -6.60
C ALA A 539 -25.64 -7.70 -5.94
N ALA A 540 -26.18 -8.65 -6.73
CA ALA A 540 -26.76 -9.88 -6.19
C ALA A 540 -25.72 -10.71 -5.45
N HIS A 541 -24.51 -10.83 -5.99
CA HIS A 541 -23.41 -11.53 -5.32
C HIS A 541 -23.06 -10.90 -3.97
N ALA A 542 -22.92 -9.58 -3.89
CA ALA A 542 -22.61 -8.88 -2.65
C ALA A 542 -23.73 -9.04 -1.61
N ARG A 543 -25.00 -9.03 -2.05
CA ARG A 543 -26.15 -9.33 -1.17
C ARG A 543 -26.09 -10.75 -0.62
N ALA A 544 -25.71 -11.73 -1.43
CA ALA A 544 -25.54 -13.11 -1.00
C ALA A 544 -24.43 -13.27 0.06
N LEU A 545 -23.43 -12.39 0.09
CA LEU A 545 -22.40 -12.31 1.12
C LEU A 545 -22.82 -11.48 2.36
N GLY A 546 -24.08 -11.02 2.43
CA GLY A 546 -24.66 -10.33 3.57
C GLY A 546 -24.58 -8.82 3.55
N ALA A 547 -23.95 -8.19 2.54
CA ALA A 547 -23.93 -6.76 2.39
C ALA A 547 -25.27 -6.20 1.87
N LEU A 548 -25.48 -4.89 2.04
CA LEU A 548 -26.47 -4.18 1.23
C LEU A 548 -25.83 -3.87 -0.14
N ALA A 549 -26.60 -3.96 -1.21
CA ALA A 549 -26.04 -3.67 -2.53
C ALA A 549 -27.08 -3.26 -3.56
N GLU A 550 -26.67 -2.40 -4.49
CA GLU A 550 -27.46 -2.00 -5.66
C GLU A 550 -26.56 -1.77 -6.88
N HIS A 551 -27.13 -1.92 -8.07
CA HIS A 551 -26.53 -1.56 -9.33
C HIS A 551 -27.16 -0.26 -9.82
N VAL A 552 -26.36 0.68 -10.27
CA VAL A 552 -26.79 2.01 -10.73
C VAL A 552 -26.30 2.28 -12.14
N SER A 553 -27.07 3.06 -12.91
CA SER A 553 -26.80 3.29 -14.33
C SER A 553 -26.34 4.71 -14.66
N SER A 554 -26.31 5.62 -13.68
CA SER A 554 -25.91 7.00 -13.90
C SER A 554 -25.11 7.56 -12.74
N ILE A 555 -24.41 8.67 -12.96
CA ILE A 555 -23.72 9.41 -11.88
C ILE A 555 -24.70 9.94 -10.84
N ALA A 556 -25.88 10.39 -11.24
CA ALA A 556 -26.91 10.88 -10.31
C ALA A 556 -27.43 9.75 -9.41
N ASP A 557 -27.69 8.56 -9.97
CA ASP A 557 -28.10 7.38 -9.21
C ASP A 557 -26.96 6.91 -8.28
N LEU A 558 -25.69 6.99 -8.74
CA LEU A 558 -24.53 6.69 -7.92
C LEU A 558 -24.46 7.62 -6.70
N GLU A 559 -24.63 8.92 -6.87
CA GLU A 559 -24.62 9.88 -5.76
C GLU A 559 -25.75 9.59 -4.77
N ALA A 560 -26.95 9.27 -5.25
CA ALA A 560 -28.08 8.88 -4.41
C ALA A 560 -27.81 7.56 -3.65
N ALA A 561 -27.22 6.57 -4.32
CA ALA A 561 -26.82 5.29 -3.71
C ALA A 561 -25.74 5.47 -2.64
N LEU A 562 -24.73 6.31 -2.90
CA LEU A 562 -23.67 6.62 -1.94
C LEU A 562 -24.23 7.32 -0.70
N ALA A 563 -25.23 8.19 -0.83
CA ALA A 563 -25.90 8.79 0.33
C ALA A 563 -26.60 7.71 1.19
N ARG A 564 -27.26 6.72 0.57
CA ARG A 564 -27.83 5.56 1.28
C ARG A 564 -26.74 4.70 1.92
N ALA A 565 -25.65 4.44 1.21
CA ALA A 565 -24.53 3.65 1.70
C ALA A 565 -23.88 4.28 2.94
N ARG A 566 -23.70 5.59 2.95
CA ARG A 566 -23.16 6.32 4.11
C ARG A 566 -24.10 6.25 5.33
N ALA A 567 -25.40 6.28 5.12
CA ALA A 567 -26.39 6.18 6.18
C ALA A 567 -26.62 4.73 6.70
N ALA A 568 -26.16 3.73 5.96
CA ALA A 568 -26.35 2.32 6.31
C ALA A 568 -25.53 1.93 7.55
N ASP A 569 -25.97 0.89 8.26
CA ASP A 569 -25.36 0.35 9.47
C ASP A 569 -24.34 -0.77 9.20
N ARG A 570 -24.23 -1.27 7.98
CA ARG A 570 -23.33 -2.34 7.56
C ARG A 570 -22.76 -2.05 6.16
N THR A 571 -21.82 -2.89 5.74
CA THR A 571 -21.17 -2.81 4.44
C THR A 571 -22.19 -2.69 3.31
N TYR A 572 -21.95 -1.71 2.44
CA TYR A 572 -22.79 -1.38 1.30
C TYR A 572 -21.97 -1.37 0.01
N VAL A 573 -22.43 -2.09 -1.00
CA VAL A 573 -21.77 -2.22 -2.30
C VAL A 573 -22.61 -1.50 -3.36
N VAL A 574 -22.02 -0.53 -4.03
CA VAL A 574 -22.64 0.15 -5.19
C VAL A 574 -21.87 -0.27 -6.44
N VAL A 575 -22.58 -0.81 -7.42
CA VAL A 575 -22.01 -1.24 -8.70
C VAL A 575 -22.39 -0.24 -9.76
N ILE A 576 -21.43 0.18 -10.59
CA ILE A 576 -21.66 1.08 -11.73
C ILE A 576 -20.86 0.61 -12.94
N ASP A 577 -21.51 0.54 -14.10
CA ASP A 577 -20.86 0.25 -15.37
C ASP A 577 -20.01 1.44 -15.80
N THR A 578 -18.76 1.18 -16.25
CA THR A 578 -17.83 2.23 -16.68
C THR A 578 -17.23 1.93 -18.05
N ASP A 579 -16.81 3.00 -18.72
CA ASP A 579 -16.16 2.92 -20.02
C ASP A 579 -14.77 2.29 -19.90
N PRO A 580 -14.50 1.13 -20.53
CA PRO A 580 -13.21 0.44 -20.41
C PRO A 580 -12.06 1.17 -21.10
N LEU A 581 -12.33 2.12 -22.00
CA LEU A 581 -11.31 2.75 -22.85
C LEU A 581 -10.94 4.15 -22.38
N ARG A 582 -11.86 4.85 -21.71
CA ARG A 582 -11.64 6.25 -21.31
C ARG A 582 -10.86 6.37 -20.02
N THR A 583 -9.95 7.35 -20.00
CA THR A 583 -9.16 7.74 -18.82
C THR A 583 -8.96 9.26 -18.81
N THR A 584 -8.43 9.80 -17.74
CA THR A 584 -7.97 11.19 -17.70
C THR A 584 -6.73 11.35 -18.57
N GLU A 585 -6.90 11.95 -19.75
CA GLU A 585 -5.83 12.16 -20.73
C GLU A 585 -4.75 13.13 -20.24
N ALA A 586 -5.15 14.11 -19.42
CA ALA A 586 -4.22 15.12 -18.89
C ALA A 586 -3.21 14.51 -17.92
N GLY A 587 -1.95 14.94 -18.03
CA GLY A 587 -0.84 14.43 -17.23
C GLY A 587 -0.27 13.14 -17.78
N GLY A 588 0.30 12.33 -16.88
CA GLY A 588 1.04 11.13 -17.25
C GLY A 588 2.47 11.43 -17.70
N TRP A 589 3.26 10.38 -17.76
CA TRP A 589 4.63 10.41 -18.28
C TRP A 589 4.96 9.05 -18.89
N TRP A 590 6.02 9.00 -19.70
CA TRP A 590 6.47 7.77 -20.31
C TRP A 590 6.84 6.72 -19.27
N TRP A 591 6.46 5.48 -19.53
CA TRP A 591 6.81 4.31 -18.74
C TRP A 591 7.37 3.23 -19.66
N GLU A 592 8.49 2.63 -19.28
CA GLU A 592 9.12 1.58 -20.06
C GLU A 592 8.31 0.28 -19.95
N VAL A 593 7.59 -0.02 -21.02
CA VAL A 593 6.93 -1.31 -21.23
C VAL A 593 7.53 -1.92 -22.49
N GLY A 594 8.04 -3.15 -22.39
CA GLY A 594 8.74 -3.79 -23.49
C GLY A 594 7.87 -3.93 -24.73
N VAL A 595 8.38 -3.49 -25.88
CA VAL A 595 7.74 -3.65 -27.20
C VAL A 595 8.58 -4.64 -28.02
N PRO A 596 7.97 -5.64 -28.71
CA PRO A 596 8.69 -6.62 -29.52
C PRO A 596 9.61 -5.96 -30.55
N GLU A 597 10.81 -6.49 -30.71
CA GLU A 597 11.79 -6.03 -31.72
C GLU A 597 11.38 -6.46 -33.14
N VAL A 598 10.69 -7.59 -33.23
CA VAL A 598 10.21 -8.15 -34.50
C VAL A 598 8.71 -8.37 -34.39
N SER A 599 7.96 -7.91 -35.38
CA SER A 599 6.51 -8.11 -35.47
C SER A 599 6.06 -7.96 -36.93
N GLU A 600 5.07 -8.73 -37.33
CA GLU A 600 4.36 -8.57 -38.63
C GLU A 600 3.42 -7.36 -38.59
N SER A 601 2.95 -6.96 -37.39
CA SER A 601 2.07 -5.80 -37.23
C SER A 601 2.81 -4.48 -37.42
N SER A 602 2.29 -3.64 -38.30
CA SER A 602 2.84 -2.30 -38.56
C SER A 602 2.71 -1.38 -37.34
N SER A 603 1.64 -1.52 -36.55
CA SER A 603 1.43 -0.73 -35.31
C SER A 603 2.43 -1.09 -34.22
N VAL A 604 2.78 -2.38 -34.05
CA VAL A 604 3.82 -2.80 -33.10
C VAL A 604 5.19 -2.28 -33.55
N ARG A 605 5.51 -2.31 -34.86
CA ARG A 605 6.77 -1.72 -35.36
C ARG A 605 6.84 -0.21 -35.12
N ALA A 606 5.74 0.52 -35.30
CA ALA A 606 5.67 1.95 -34.98
C ALA A 606 5.86 2.21 -33.46
N ALA A 607 5.16 1.45 -32.62
CA ALA A 607 5.33 1.53 -31.15
C ALA A 607 6.76 1.22 -30.71
N ARG A 608 7.48 0.31 -31.42
CA ARG A 608 8.89 0.04 -31.14
C ARG A 608 9.79 1.28 -31.37
N ILE A 609 9.51 2.05 -32.39
CA ILE A 609 10.27 3.30 -32.66
C ILE A 609 10.09 4.29 -31.49
N GLU A 610 8.86 4.48 -31.02
CA GLU A 610 8.56 5.33 -29.88
C GLU A 610 9.19 4.82 -28.58
N TYR A 611 9.18 3.50 -28.37
CA TYR A 611 9.85 2.85 -27.24
C TYR A 611 11.36 3.14 -27.24
N GLU A 612 12.04 2.98 -28.38
CA GLU A 612 13.49 3.29 -28.50
C GLU A 612 13.77 4.78 -28.30
N HIS A 613 12.85 5.65 -28.71
CA HIS A 613 12.96 7.09 -28.43
C HIS A 613 12.89 7.35 -26.92
N GLY A 614 11.88 6.78 -26.23
CA GLY A 614 11.72 6.92 -24.77
C GLY A 614 12.95 6.44 -24.00
N LYS A 615 13.54 5.31 -24.40
CA LYS A 615 14.79 4.78 -23.79
C LYS A 615 15.97 5.75 -23.88
N ARG A 616 16.08 6.53 -24.95
CA ARG A 616 17.17 7.52 -25.09
C ARG A 616 17.06 8.70 -24.13
N LEU A 617 15.85 8.93 -23.60
CA LEU A 617 15.60 9.98 -22.62
C LEU A 617 15.92 9.55 -21.19
N GLN A 618 16.16 8.26 -20.97
CA GLN A 618 16.49 7.73 -19.66
C GLN A 618 17.84 8.28 -19.18
N ARG A 619 17.87 8.67 -17.93
CA ARG A 619 19.11 9.09 -17.25
C ARG A 619 20.03 7.88 -17.10
N GLN A 620 21.29 8.03 -17.47
CA GLN A 620 22.34 7.01 -17.33
C GLN A 620 23.06 7.11 -15.98
#